data_569f2431cbc4a2e530c9beca6d909916
#
_entry.id   569f2431cbc4a2e530c9beca6d909916
#
_cell.length_a   1.000
_cell.length_b   1.000
_cell.length_c   1.000
_cell.angle_alpha   90.00
_cell.angle_beta   90.00
_cell.angle_gamma   90.00
#
_symmetry.space_group_name_H-M   'P 1'
#
loop_
_entity.id
_entity.type
_entity.pdbx_description
1 polymer ?
#
loop_
_entity_poly.entity_id
_entity_poly.type
_entity_poly.pdbx_seq_one_letter_code
_entity_poly.pdbx_strand_id
1 'polypeptide(L)'
;MDIKKWFEDGTGLTIKELRYRKMPPLPYNIFIDDKNYRGSDMEINIIEHNVTIEHYSEDIDVDGENIIETFLNKEKSKLHYEYYEKNREWLETESMWITVYEISTFLEKVRKEGN
;
A
#
# COMPACT_ATOMS: atom_id res chain seq x y z
N MET A 1 7.15 5.62 -9.05
CA MET A 1 7.29 5.21 -7.62
C MET A 1 7.05 3.73 -7.49
N ASP A 2 7.93 3.05 -6.79
CA ASP A 2 7.82 1.62 -6.52
C ASP A 2 7.21 1.42 -5.13
N ILE A 3 5.93 1.08 -5.07
CA ILE A 3 5.18 0.91 -3.82
C ILE A 3 5.77 -0.23 -2.97
N LYS A 4 6.15 -1.34 -3.61
CA LYS A 4 6.75 -2.47 -2.90
C LYS A 4 8.02 -2.06 -2.18
N LYS A 5 8.93 -1.40 -2.88
CA LYS A 5 10.18 -0.93 -2.31
C LYS A 5 9.95 0.11 -1.21
N TRP A 6 9.06 1.05 -1.45
CA TRP A 6 8.68 2.08 -0.48
C TRP A 6 8.21 1.45 0.84
N PHE A 7 7.31 0.49 0.77
CA PHE A 7 6.77 -0.19 1.93
C PHE A 7 7.82 -1.06 2.63
N GLU A 8 8.55 -1.87 1.88
CA GLU A 8 9.54 -2.79 2.46
C GLU A 8 10.71 -2.05 3.11
N ASP A 9 11.20 -1.00 2.47
CA ASP A 9 12.27 -0.18 3.03
C ASP A 9 11.84 0.53 4.31
N GLY A 10 10.60 0.97 4.38
CA GLY A 10 10.10 1.74 5.51
C GLY A 10 9.60 0.89 6.69
N THR A 11 9.14 -0.33 6.44
CA THR A 11 8.57 -1.18 7.49
C THR A 11 9.44 -2.37 7.88
N GLY A 12 10.32 -2.82 6.98
CA GLY A 12 11.03 -4.08 7.15
C GLY A 12 10.16 -5.32 6.90
N LEU A 13 8.91 -5.13 6.50
CA LEU A 13 7.99 -6.21 6.17
C LEU A 13 7.98 -6.45 4.67
N THR A 14 7.68 -7.69 4.26
CA THR A 14 7.53 -8.00 2.84
C THR A 14 6.11 -7.73 2.37
N ILE A 15 5.97 -7.39 1.09
CA ILE A 15 4.67 -7.14 0.47
C ILE A 15 4.71 -7.60 -0.98
N LYS A 16 3.55 -7.97 -1.53
CA LYS A 16 3.41 -8.37 -2.92
C LYS A 16 2.25 -7.61 -3.56
N GLU A 17 2.41 -7.27 -4.83
CA GLU A 17 1.33 -6.65 -5.57
C GLU A 17 0.25 -7.67 -5.95
N LEU A 18 -1.01 -7.31 -5.73
CA LEU A 18 -2.21 -8.08 -6.05
C LEU A 18 -2.35 -9.39 -5.29
N ARG A 19 -1.42 -10.31 -5.40
CA ARG A 19 -1.52 -11.63 -4.77
C ARG A 19 -0.20 -12.37 -4.83
N TYR A 20 -0.07 -13.36 -3.97
CA TYR A 20 1.01 -14.33 -4.05
C TYR A 20 0.59 -15.51 -4.94
N ARG A 21 1.52 -16.03 -5.72
CA ARG A 21 1.28 -17.27 -6.49
C ARG A 21 1.20 -18.47 -5.56
N LYS A 22 2.00 -18.45 -4.52
CA LYS A 22 1.98 -19.44 -3.45
C LYS A 22 1.91 -18.66 -2.14
N MET A 23 0.89 -18.92 -1.34
CA MET A 23 0.66 -18.20 -0.09
C MET A 23 1.81 -18.44 0.88
N PRO A 24 2.45 -17.37 1.36
CA PRO A 24 3.48 -17.48 2.39
C PRO A 24 2.82 -17.77 3.75
N PRO A 25 3.61 -18.13 4.76
CA PRO A 25 3.09 -18.21 6.13
C PRO A 25 2.55 -16.86 6.59
N LEU A 26 1.54 -16.89 7.44
CA LEU A 26 1.03 -15.67 8.08
C LEU A 26 2.05 -15.16 9.12
N PRO A 27 2.17 -13.84 9.31
CA PRO A 27 1.46 -12.78 8.59
C PRO A 27 2.10 -12.46 7.23
N TYR A 28 1.30 -11.95 6.32
CA TYR A 28 1.82 -11.47 5.04
C TYR A 28 1.02 -10.26 4.55
N ASN A 29 1.58 -9.54 3.59
CA ASN A 29 1.01 -8.30 3.09
C ASN A 29 0.83 -8.33 1.57
N ILE A 30 -0.24 -7.68 1.13
CA ILE A 30 -0.53 -7.47 -0.28
C ILE A 30 -0.85 -5.98 -0.46
N PHE A 31 -0.49 -5.42 -1.61
CA PHE A 31 -0.98 -4.10 -1.97
C PHE A 31 -1.63 -4.10 -3.35
N ILE A 32 -2.52 -3.15 -3.52
CA ILE A 32 -3.16 -2.85 -4.80
C ILE A 32 -2.98 -1.35 -5.01
N ASP A 33 -2.50 -0.96 -6.18
CA ASP A 33 -2.41 0.45 -6.56
C ASP A 33 -3.21 0.66 -7.83
N ASP A 34 -4.41 1.19 -7.68
CA ASP A 34 -5.29 1.51 -8.79
C ASP A 34 -4.90 2.89 -9.32
N LYS A 35 -4.03 2.89 -10.33
CA LYS A 35 -3.43 4.12 -10.85
C LYS A 35 -4.29 4.78 -11.92
N ASN A 36 -4.31 6.10 -11.90
CA ASN A 36 -4.83 6.91 -12.98
C ASN A 36 -3.69 7.75 -13.56
N TYR A 37 -3.57 7.72 -14.88
CA TYR A 37 -2.50 8.42 -15.58
C TYR A 37 -3.08 9.67 -16.23
N ARG A 38 -2.47 10.82 -15.93
CA ARG A 38 -2.87 12.10 -16.51
C ARG A 38 -1.71 12.74 -17.24
N GLY A 39 -1.99 13.30 -18.39
CA GLY A 39 -1.00 13.99 -19.17
C GLY A 39 -1.63 14.75 -20.32
N SER A 40 -0.82 15.52 -21.01
CA SER A 40 -1.22 16.24 -22.21
C SER A 40 -0.27 15.85 -23.34
N ASP A 41 -0.78 15.90 -24.58
CA ASP A 41 0.01 15.71 -25.80
C ASP A 41 0.88 14.43 -25.80
N MET A 42 0.27 13.29 -25.46
CA MET A 42 0.93 11.99 -25.44
C MET A 42 1.98 11.81 -24.33
N GLU A 43 2.02 12.74 -23.38
CA GLU A 43 2.90 12.62 -22.21
C GLU A 43 2.09 12.33 -20.95
N ILE A 44 2.62 11.46 -20.12
CA ILE A 44 2.08 11.23 -18.77
C ILE A 44 2.87 12.13 -17.84
N ASN A 45 2.22 13.14 -17.29
CA ASN A 45 2.85 14.10 -16.38
C ASN A 45 2.58 13.81 -14.91
N ILE A 46 1.46 13.18 -14.64
CA ILE A 46 0.99 12.92 -13.28
C ILE A 46 0.46 11.50 -13.20
N ILE A 47 0.89 10.78 -12.18
CA ILE A 47 0.30 9.50 -11.82
C ILE A 47 -0.46 9.69 -10.52
N GLU A 48 -1.74 9.36 -10.55
CA GLU A 48 -2.61 9.39 -9.39
C GLU A 48 -2.63 8.01 -8.77
N HIS A 49 -2.13 7.90 -7.53
CA HIS A 49 -2.05 6.63 -6.81
C HIS A 49 -3.26 6.43 -5.89
N ASN A 50 -3.84 5.24 -5.92
CA ASN A 50 -4.91 4.82 -5.02
C ASN A 50 -4.49 3.50 -4.40
N VAL A 51 -3.73 3.58 -3.32
CA VAL A 51 -3.07 2.42 -2.71
C VAL A 51 -3.91 1.85 -1.57
N THR A 52 -4.10 0.54 -1.61
CA THR A 52 -4.69 -0.24 -0.53
C THR A 52 -3.65 -1.25 -0.08
N ILE A 53 -3.42 -1.32 1.24
CA ILE A 53 -2.53 -2.32 1.84
C ILE A 53 -3.38 -3.28 2.64
N GLU A 54 -3.18 -4.59 2.41
CA GLU A 54 -3.88 -5.64 3.12
C GLU A 54 -2.88 -6.46 3.94
N HIS A 55 -3.12 -6.53 5.23
CA HIS A 55 -2.30 -7.29 6.17
C HIS A 55 -3.10 -8.49 6.67
N TYR A 56 -2.60 -9.68 6.37
CA TYR A 56 -3.26 -10.96 6.73
C TYR A 56 -2.53 -11.59 7.92
N SER A 57 -3.29 -12.04 8.91
CA SER A 57 -2.73 -12.64 10.13
C SER A 57 -3.65 -13.69 10.72
N GLU A 58 -3.09 -14.63 11.47
CA GLU A 58 -3.86 -15.67 12.16
C GLU A 58 -4.71 -15.08 13.27
N ASP A 59 -4.09 -14.22 14.10
CA ASP A 59 -4.76 -13.45 15.15
C ASP A 59 -4.62 -11.96 14.79
N ILE A 60 -5.37 -11.09 15.48
CA ILE A 60 -5.18 -9.64 15.32
C ILE A 60 -3.73 -9.31 15.67
N ASP A 61 -2.99 -8.86 14.68
CA ASP A 61 -1.55 -8.62 14.79
C ASP A 61 -1.28 -7.15 15.12
N VAL A 62 -1.42 -6.80 16.40
CA VAL A 62 -1.23 -5.43 16.87
C VAL A 62 0.17 -4.92 16.58
N ASP A 63 1.19 -5.75 16.73
CA ASP A 63 2.58 -5.35 16.48
C ASP A 63 2.81 -5.03 15.00
N GLY A 64 2.34 -5.91 14.10
CA GLY A 64 2.43 -5.68 12.66
C GLY A 64 1.64 -4.45 12.22
N GLU A 65 0.44 -4.28 12.77
CA GLU A 65 -0.38 -3.09 12.51
C GLU A 65 0.33 -1.82 12.96
N ASN A 66 0.94 -1.83 14.14
CA ASN A 66 1.67 -0.66 14.65
C ASN A 66 2.85 -0.28 13.77
N ILE A 67 3.57 -1.26 13.22
CA ILE A 67 4.66 -1.00 12.29
C ILE A 67 4.13 -0.30 11.04
N ILE A 68 3.06 -0.83 10.46
CA ILE A 68 2.44 -0.26 9.26
C ILE A 68 1.91 1.15 9.53
N GLU A 69 1.19 1.34 10.63
CA GLU A 69 0.57 2.63 10.97
C GLU A 69 1.62 3.69 11.28
N THR A 70 2.68 3.34 11.99
CA THR A 70 3.80 4.25 12.25
C THR A 70 4.43 4.71 10.93
N PHE A 71 4.63 3.78 10.01
CA PHE A 71 5.16 4.07 8.68
C PHE A 71 4.21 4.99 7.89
N LEU A 72 2.92 4.65 7.84
CA LEU A 72 1.93 5.44 7.09
C LEU A 72 1.81 6.86 7.65
N ASN A 73 1.85 7.01 8.97
CA ASN A 73 1.80 8.32 9.61
C ASN A 73 3.04 9.18 9.27
N LYS A 74 4.20 8.54 9.20
CA LYS A 74 5.45 9.20 8.83
C LYS A 74 5.47 9.63 7.37
N GLU A 75 4.96 8.77 6.48
CA GLU A 75 5.01 9.01 5.03
C GLU A 75 3.93 9.95 4.53
N LYS A 76 2.93 10.23 5.34
CA LYS A 76 1.83 11.13 4.98
C LYS A 76 2.29 12.48 4.45
N SER A 77 3.21 13.12 5.15
CA SER A 77 3.73 14.43 4.74
C SER A 77 4.65 14.35 3.52
N LYS A 78 5.34 13.24 3.34
CA LYS A 78 6.26 13.05 2.21
C LYS A 78 5.51 12.82 0.90
N LEU A 79 4.45 12.01 0.93
CA LEU A 79 3.67 11.67 -0.24
C LEU A 79 2.44 12.57 -0.42
N HIS A 80 2.14 13.41 0.56
CA HIS A 80 1.04 14.37 0.52
C HIS A 80 -0.34 13.73 0.40
N TYR A 81 -0.56 12.53 0.99
CA TYR A 81 -1.92 12.04 1.15
C TYR A 81 -2.53 12.61 2.43
N GLU A 82 -3.85 12.74 2.44
CA GLU A 82 -4.55 13.43 3.53
C GLU A 82 -4.82 12.51 4.72
N TYR A 83 -5.14 11.24 4.44
CA TYR A 83 -5.49 10.27 5.48
C TYR A 83 -5.36 8.84 4.94
N TYR A 84 -5.48 7.89 5.83
CA TYR A 84 -5.78 6.51 5.50
C TYR A 84 -6.91 6.02 6.39
N GLU A 85 -7.68 5.06 5.89
CA GLU A 85 -8.72 4.39 6.66
C GLU A 85 -8.25 2.98 7.01
N LYS A 86 -8.58 2.54 8.23
CA LYS A 86 -8.22 1.22 8.73
C LYS A 86 -9.47 0.42 9.03
N ASN A 87 -9.57 -0.79 8.50
CA ASN A 87 -10.64 -1.73 8.81
C ASN A 87 -10.06 -3.10 9.09
N ARG A 88 -10.63 -3.80 10.06
CA ARG A 88 -10.33 -5.21 10.31
C ARG A 88 -11.54 -6.04 9.97
N GLU A 89 -11.30 -7.22 9.41
CA GLU A 89 -12.35 -8.17 9.08
C GLU A 89 -11.87 -9.60 9.34
N TRP A 90 -12.73 -10.41 9.92
CA TRP A 90 -12.48 -11.84 10.06
C TRP A 90 -12.95 -12.54 8.79
N LEU A 91 -12.04 -13.28 8.15
CA LEU A 91 -12.33 -14.07 6.96
C LEU A 91 -12.66 -15.49 7.38
N GLU A 92 -13.95 -15.79 7.47
CA GLU A 92 -14.46 -17.05 8.01
C GLU A 92 -13.95 -18.28 7.25
N THR A 93 -14.00 -18.22 5.93
CA THR A 93 -13.58 -19.37 5.08
C THR A 93 -12.09 -19.65 5.22
N GLU A 94 -11.28 -18.62 5.29
CA GLU A 94 -9.82 -18.72 5.37
C GLU A 94 -9.31 -18.83 6.80
N SER A 95 -10.18 -18.61 7.79
CA SER A 95 -9.86 -18.62 9.22
C SER A 95 -8.66 -17.71 9.53
N MET A 96 -8.74 -16.47 9.06
CA MET A 96 -7.69 -15.46 9.29
C MET A 96 -8.29 -14.08 9.37
N TRP A 97 -7.53 -13.15 9.95
CA TRP A 97 -7.86 -11.74 9.97
C TRP A 97 -7.23 -11.02 8.79
N ILE A 98 -7.96 -10.04 8.26
CA ILE A 98 -7.42 -9.08 7.31
C ILE A 98 -7.55 -7.69 7.93
N THR A 99 -6.45 -6.92 7.91
CA THR A 99 -6.46 -5.51 8.26
C THR A 99 -6.19 -4.73 6.99
N VAL A 100 -7.14 -3.89 6.61
CA VAL A 100 -7.07 -3.13 5.36
C VAL A 100 -6.79 -1.68 5.65
N TYR A 101 -5.79 -1.13 4.97
CA TYR A 101 -5.44 0.29 5.02
C TYR A 101 -5.69 0.89 3.64
N GLU A 102 -6.70 1.76 3.54
CA GLU A 102 -6.99 2.48 2.31
C GLU A 102 -6.40 3.87 2.43
N ILE A 103 -5.39 4.15 1.61
CA ILE A 103 -4.70 5.44 1.61
C ILE A 103 -5.44 6.38 0.67
N SER A 104 -5.71 7.61 1.12
CA SER A 104 -6.32 8.60 0.26
C SER A 104 -5.42 8.88 -0.94
N THR A 105 -6.01 9.25 -2.05
CA THR A 105 -5.31 9.50 -3.31
C THR A 105 -4.15 10.46 -3.14
N PHE A 106 -3.00 10.13 -3.73
CA PHE A 106 -1.86 11.03 -3.79
C PHE A 106 -1.26 11.04 -5.19
N LEU A 107 -0.54 12.10 -5.51
CA LEU A 107 -0.05 12.36 -6.85
C LEU A 107 1.46 12.19 -6.93
N GLU A 108 1.91 11.60 -8.03
CA GLU A 108 3.32 11.53 -8.38
C GLU A 108 3.54 12.31 -9.66
N LYS A 109 4.49 13.25 -9.65
CA LYS A 109 4.89 13.96 -10.87
C LYS A 109 5.95 13.14 -11.59
N VAL A 110 5.69 12.86 -12.86
CA VAL A 110 6.63 12.16 -13.72
C VAL A 110 7.45 13.19 -14.47
N ARG A 111 8.76 13.16 -14.28
CA ARG A 111 9.66 14.02 -15.03
C ARG A 111 9.89 13.44 -16.41
N LYS A 112 9.78 14.31 -17.41
CA LYS A 112 10.18 13.97 -18.75
C LYS A 112 11.70 14.02 -18.84
N GLU A 113 12.32 12.91 -19.17
CA GLU A 113 13.76 12.85 -19.41
C GLU A 113 14.12 13.51 -20.73
N GLY A 114 15.29 14.08 -20.81
CA GLY A 114 15.82 14.67 -22.03
C GLY A 114 15.37 16.09 -22.32
N ASN A 115 14.77 16.74 -21.37
CA ASN A 115 14.36 18.15 -21.49
C ASN A 115 15.27 19.07 -20.73
#